data_b172383f2e159152f9d1527d5c70de75
#
_entry.id   b172383f2e159152f9d1527d5c70de75
#
_cell.length_a   1.000
_cell.length_b   1.000
_cell.length_c   1.000
_cell.angle_alpha   90.00
_cell.angle_beta   90.00
_cell.angle_gamma   90.00
#
_symmetry.space_group_name_H-M   'P 1'
#
loop_
_entity.id
_entity.type
_entity.pdbx_description
1 polymer ?
#
loop_
_entity_poly.entity_id
_entity_poly.type
_entity_poly.pdbx_seq_one_letter_code
_entity_poly.pdbx_strand_id
1 'polypeptide(L)'
;AINQGNSGGALVNARGELVGINAMLYSPTGAYSGYGFAIPTSIMTKVVADLKQFGTVQRALLGITGTTLGTDLQMDERLAEEMKKKADELGVKEGVLIAEVVEGGSAAGVLKSDDVIIGIDGKKVHKFTDLQEALAKHRPGDKVKVKVIRDKKEKEFELTLKNSQGNTKVVKDAGMELL
;
A
#
# COMPACT_ATOMS: atom_id res chain seq x y z
N ALA A 1 1.22 -20.98 13.74
CA ALA A 1 1.82 -19.86 14.46
C ALA A 1 3.13 -19.48 13.79
N ILE A 2 3.34 -18.19 13.55
CA ILE A 2 4.62 -17.68 13.03
C ILE A 2 5.49 -17.41 14.24
N ASN A 3 6.65 -18.07 14.32
CA ASN A 3 7.62 -17.93 15.40
C ASN A 3 9.02 -17.64 14.83
N GLN A 4 9.94 -17.29 15.72
CA GLN A 4 11.35 -17.17 15.34
C GLN A 4 11.83 -18.48 14.71
N GLY A 5 12.47 -18.40 13.54
CA GLY A 5 12.90 -19.54 12.73
C GLY A 5 12.00 -19.81 11.52
N ASN A 6 10.75 -19.34 11.50
CA ASN A 6 9.82 -19.55 10.38
C ASN A 6 9.94 -18.47 9.28
N SER A 7 10.69 -17.40 9.50
CA SER A 7 10.87 -16.33 8.53
C SER A 7 11.48 -16.85 7.23
N GLY A 8 10.89 -16.46 6.09
CA GLY A 8 11.24 -16.98 4.77
C GLY A 8 10.59 -18.31 4.43
N GLY A 9 9.95 -18.98 5.40
CA GLY A 9 9.22 -20.23 5.17
C GLY A 9 7.91 -20.02 4.43
N ALA A 10 7.49 -21.05 3.69
CA ALA A 10 6.25 -21.06 2.95
C ALA A 10 5.03 -21.11 3.87
N LEU A 11 4.03 -20.29 3.60
CA LEU A 11 2.68 -20.41 4.15
C LEU A 11 1.81 -21.08 3.10
N VAL A 12 1.28 -22.25 3.42
CA VAL A 12 0.47 -23.03 2.49
C VAL A 12 -0.95 -23.25 3.05
N ASN A 13 -1.91 -23.40 2.15
CA ASN A 13 -3.26 -23.77 2.53
C ASN A 13 -3.41 -25.31 2.70
N ALA A 14 -4.61 -25.78 3.05
CA ALA A 14 -4.89 -27.20 3.26
C ALA A 14 -4.74 -28.06 1.98
N ARG A 15 -4.68 -27.45 0.79
CA ARG A 15 -4.42 -28.12 -0.48
C ARG A 15 -2.93 -28.15 -0.86
N GLY A 16 -2.04 -27.62 0.01
CA GLY A 16 -0.61 -27.52 -0.27
C GLY A 16 -0.23 -26.38 -1.20
N GLU A 17 -1.15 -25.46 -1.53
CA GLU A 17 -0.88 -24.33 -2.40
C GLU A 17 -0.20 -23.21 -1.60
N LEU A 18 0.84 -22.60 -2.17
CA LEU A 18 1.53 -21.47 -1.57
C LEU A 18 0.63 -20.25 -1.55
N VAL A 19 0.31 -19.73 -0.38
CA VAL A 19 -0.51 -18.52 -0.19
C VAL A 19 0.28 -17.32 0.29
N GLY A 20 1.50 -17.53 0.80
CA GLY A 20 2.38 -16.46 1.24
C GLY A 20 3.74 -16.95 1.70
N ILE A 21 4.58 -16.00 2.09
CA ILE A 21 5.88 -16.24 2.72
C ILE A 21 5.89 -15.57 4.08
N ASN A 22 6.23 -16.32 5.13
CA ASN A 22 6.34 -15.79 6.48
C ASN A 22 7.44 -14.72 6.54
N ALA A 23 7.09 -13.51 6.94
CA ALA A 23 8.00 -12.38 6.91
C ALA A 23 8.50 -11.99 8.30
N MET A 24 7.59 -11.74 9.23
CA MET A 24 7.93 -11.14 10.51
C MET A 24 6.93 -11.51 11.61
N LEU A 25 7.45 -11.58 12.82
CA LEU A 25 6.68 -11.57 14.06
C LEU A 25 6.82 -10.19 14.68
N TYR A 26 5.71 -9.50 14.89
CA TYR A 26 5.75 -8.29 15.72
C TYR A 26 5.69 -8.69 17.19
N SER A 27 6.77 -8.41 17.92
CA SER A 27 6.85 -8.68 19.35
C SER A 27 7.73 -7.63 20.03
N PRO A 28 7.14 -6.76 20.85
CA PRO A 28 7.90 -5.80 21.65
C PRO A 28 8.83 -6.46 22.69
N THR A 29 8.52 -7.71 23.08
CA THR A 29 9.23 -8.45 24.14
C THR A 29 10.05 -9.62 23.62
N GLY A 30 10.06 -9.89 22.29
CA GLY A 30 10.68 -11.07 21.71
C GLY A 30 9.86 -12.36 21.86
N ALA A 31 8.77 -12.35 22.64
CA ALA A 31 7.84 -13.45 22.77
C ALA A 31 6.66 -13.29 21.80
N TYR A 32 6.00 -14.40 21.44
CA TYR A 32 4.82 -14.38 20.57
C TYR A 32 3.70 -13.53 21.19
N SER A 33 3.35 -12.43 20.53
CA SER A 33 2.28 -11.51 20.96
C SER A 33 0.96 -11.70 20.20
N GLY A 34 0.85 -12.77 19.41
CA GLY A 34 -0.36 -13.07 18.65
C GLY A 34 -0.39 -12.51 17.22
N TYR A 35 0.58 -11.68 16.81
CA TYR A 35 0.62 -11.07 15.48
C TYR A 35 1.77 -11.65 14.66
N GLY A 36 1.41 -12.34 13.56
CA GLY A 36 2.37 -12.81 12.57
C GLY A 36 2.02 -12.24 11.20
N PHE A 37 3.02 -11.88 10.41
CA PHE A 37 2.86 -11.29 9.09
C PHE A 37 3.44 -12.20 8.01
N ALA A 38 2.72 -12.33 6.91
CA ALA A 38 3.18 -13.03 5.72
C ALA A 38 3.02 -12.13 4.49
N ILE A 39 3.94 -12.25 3.54
CA ILE A 39 3.83 -11.58 2.24
C ILE A 39 2.93 -12.43 1.36
N PRO A 40 1.79 -11.91 0.86
CA PRO A 40 0.89 -12.66 -0.02
C PRO A 40 1.57 -13.04 -1.33
N THR A 41 1.22 -14.19 -1.90
CA THR A 41 1.73 -14.65 -3.21
C THR A 41 1.50 -13.65 -4.33
N SER A 42 0.40 -12.89 -4.28
CA SER A 42 0.08 -11.85 -5.26
C SER A 42 1.12 -10.73 -5.32
N ILE A 43 1.74 -10.39 -4.19
CA ILE A 43 2.85 -9.42 -4.11
C ILE A 43 4.18 -10.12 -4.41
N MET A 44 4.41 -11.29 -3.82
CA MET A 44 5.63 -12.07 -3.99
C MET A 44 5.95 -12.33 -5.46
N THR A 45 4.97 -12.74 -6.25
CA THR A 45 5.18 -13.07 -7.67
C THR A 45 5.78 -11.90 -8.45
N LYS A 46 5.26 -10.69 -8.24
CA LYS A 46 5.78 -9.47 -8.86
C LYS A 46 7.19 -9.14 -8.35
N VAL A 47 7.41 -9.22 -7.03
CA VAL A 47 8.71 -8.92 -6.41
C VAL A 47 9.79 -9.87 -6.92
N VAL A 48 9.52 -11.17 -6.97
CA VAL A 48 10.47 -12.17 -7.49
C VAL A 48 10.77 -11.93 -8.98
N ALA A 49 9.75 -11.62 -9.78
CA ALA A 49 9.94 -11.30 -11.19
C ALA A 49 10.83 -10.06 -11.38
N ASP A 50 10.61 -9.01 -10.59
CA ASP A 50 11.42 -7.80 -10.61
C ASP A 50 12.89 -8.08 -10.24
N LEU A 51 13.11 -8.82 -9.15
CA LEU A 51 14.46 -9.18 -8.69
C LEU A 51 15.21 -10.01 -9.75
N LYS A 52 14.53 -10.97 -10.39
CA LYS A 52 15.13 -11.78 -11.47
C LYS A 52 15.47 -10.96 -12.71
N GLN A 53 14.65 -9.97 -13.05
CA GLN A 53 14.79 -9.20 -14.30
C GLN A 53 15.68 -7.96 -14.13
N PHE A 54 15.60 -7.29 -12.99
CA PHE A 54 16.19 -5.96 -12.77
C PHE A 54 17.21 -5.91 -11.63
N GLY A 55 17.33 -6.97 -10.83
CA GLY A 55 18.14 -6.98 -9.61
C GLY A 55 17.52 -6.22 -8.43
N THR A 56 16.51 -5.43 -8.68
CA THR A 56 15.82 -4.64 -7.65
C THR A 56 14.32 -4.55 -7.90
N VAL A 57 13.55 -4.35 -6.82
CA VAL A 57 12.09 -4.25 -6.91
C VAL A 57 11.67 -2.93 -7.52
N GLN A 58 10.86 -2.97 -8.57
CA GLN A 58 10.29 -1.80 -9.22
C GLN A 58 9.08 -1.30 -8.43
N ARG A 59 9.29 -0.30 -7.56
CA ARG A 59 8.24 0.25 -6.70
C ARG A 59 7.51 1.40 -7.39
N ALA A 60 6.22 1.19 -7.64
CA ALA A 60 5.32 2.25 -8.08
C ALA A 60 4.74 2.97 -6.86
N LEU A 61 4.73 4.30 -6.92
CA LEU A 61 4.25 5.17 -5.84
C LEU A 61 3.17 6.09 -6.38
N LEU A 62 2.17 6.37 -5.56
CA LEU A 62 1.16 7.38 -5.88
C LEU A 62 1.71 8.81 -5.65
N GLY A 63 2.64 8.94 -4.71
CA GLY A 63 3.23 10.23 -4.36
C GLY A 63 2.28 11.08 -3.52
N ILE A 64 1.76 10.49 -2.44
CA ILE A 64 0.92 11.18 -1.45
C ILE A 64 1.38 10.85 -0.05
N THR A 65 1.09 11.74 0.89
CA THR A 65 1.01 11.43 2.32
C THR A 65 -0.46 11.45 2.74
N GLY A 66 -0.82 10.62 3.69
CA GLY A 66 -2.22 10.54 4.10
C GLY A 66 -2.44 9.63 5.29
N THR A 67 -3.68 9.57 5.73
CA THR A 67 -4.10 8.76 6.86
C THR A 67 -5.40 8.01 6.56
N THR A 68 -5.63 6.91 7.26
CA THR A 68 -6.90 6.18 7.19
C THR A 68 -7.99 6.98 7.87
N LEU A 69 -9.13 7.17 7.19
CA LEU A 69 -10.38 7.62 7.79
C LEU A 69 -11.22 6.41 8.21
N GLY A 70 -11.91 6.55 9.35
CA GLY A 70 -12.73 5.48 9.90
C GLY A 70 -12.15 4.93 11.21
N THR A 71 -12.83 3.92 11.76
CA THR A 71 -12.41 3.29 13.01
C THR A 71 -11.33 2.24 12.74
N ASP A 72 -10.07 2.60 12.92
CA ASP A 72 -8.99 1.63 13.01
C ASP A 72 -8.81 1.26 14.49
N LEU A 73 -8.92 -0.03 14.81
CA LEU A 73 -8.82 -0.57 16.16
C LEU A 73 -7.46 -0.35 16.86
N GLN A 74 -6.49 0.21 16.15
CA GLN A 74 -5.13 0.48 16.65
C GLN A 74 -4.85 1.97 16.92
N MET A 75 -5.81 2.84 16.72
CA MET A 75 -5.69 4.27 17.00
C MET A 75 -6.06 4.59 18.44
N ASP A 76 -5.38 5.59 19.03
CA ASP A 76 -5.80 6.27 20.24
C ASP A 76 -7.25 6.76 20.08
N GLU A 77 -8.11 6.56 21.09
CA GLU A 77 -9.55 6.95 21.04
C GLU A 77 -9.75 8.39 20.57
N ARG A 78 -8.88 9.29 20.98
CA ARG A 78 -8.93 10.70 20.62
C ARG A 78 -8.71 10.93 19.13
N LEU A 79 -7.72 10.24 18.56
CA LEU A 79 -7.42 10.30 17.13
C LEU A 79 -8.53 9.62 16.31
N ALA A 80 -9.09 8.53 16.80
CA ALA A 80 -10.22 7.84 16.17
C ALA A 80 -11.47 8.74 16.09
N GLU A 81 -11.77 9.49 17.16
CA GLU A 81 -12.87 10.46 17.15
C GLU A 81 -12.64 11.62 16.16
N GLU A 82 -11.41 12.16 16.12
CA GLU A 82 -11.05 13.22 15.16
C GLU A 82 -11.19 12.72 13.71
N MET A 83 -10.71 11.53 13.41
CA MET A 83 -10.81 10.94 12.06
C MET A 83 -12.26 10.62 11.68
N LYS A 84 -13.08 10.17 12.64
CA LYS A 84 -14.51 9.94 12.43
C LYS A 84 -15.24 11.26 12.13
N LYS A 85 -14.97 12.30 12.90
CA LYS A 85 -15.54 13.64 12.66
C LYS A 85 -15.14 14.16 11.29
N LYS A 86 -13.88 14.03 10.90
CA LYS A 86 -13.39 14.43 9.57
C LYS A 86 -14.06 13.62 8.46
N ALA A 87 -14.28 12.33 8.66
CA ALA A 87 -14.99 11.47 7.72
C ALA A 87 -16.45 11.93 7.51
N ASP A 88 -17.15 12.24 8.59
CA ASP A 88 -18.52 12.76 8.55
C ASP A 88 -18.58 14.11 7.82
N GLU A 89 -17.64 15.03 8.09
CA GLU A 89 -17.53 16.32 7.40
C GLU A 89 -17.34 16.17 5.89
N LEU A 90 -16.52 15.17 5.47
CA LEU A 90 -16.24 14.88 4.07
C LEU A 90 -17.32 14.03 3.40
N GLY A 91 -18.28 13.50 4.17
CA GLY A 91 -19.38 12.67 3.68
C GLY A 91 -18.95 11.27 3.29
N VAL A 92 -17.92 10.72 3.96
CA VAL A 92 -17.39 9.37 3.75
C VAL A 92 -17.43 8.57 5.04
N LYS A 93 -17.47 7.24 4.95
CA LYS A 93 -17.39 6.35 6.12
C LYS A 93 -15.97 5.88 6.39
N GLU A 94 -15.18 5.68 5.33
CA GLU A 94 -13.86 5.09 5.36
C GLU A 94 -13.11 5.44 4.07
N GLY A 95 -11.79 5.30 4.08
CA GLY A 95 -10.93 5.58 2.96
C GLY A 95 -9.58 6.16 3.39
N VAL A 96 -8.80 6.65 2.44
CA VAL A 96 -7.52 7.29 2.69
C VAL A 96 -7.62 8.78 2.40
N LEU A 97 -7.55 9.58 3.46
CA LEU A 97 -7.50 11.05 3.35
C LEU A 97 -6.10 11.46 2.88
N ILE A 98 -6.03 12.20 1.80
CA ILE A 98 -4.79 12.82 1.33
C ILE A 98 -4.49 14.05 2.17
N ALA A 99 -3.39 14.02 2.91
CA ALA A 99 -2.88 15.19 3.62
C ALA A 99 -2.06 16.07 2.68
N GLU A 100 -1.19 15.47 1.88
CA GLU A 100 -0.30 16.19 0.98
C GLU A 100 -0.04 15.37 -0.29
N VAL A 101 0.14 16.06 -1.41
CA VAL A 101 0.56 15.50 -2.69
C VAL A 101 2.01 15.89 -2.94
N VAL A 102 2.87 14.91 -3.14
CA VAL A 102 4.30 15.09 -3.38
C VAL A 102 4.50 15.71 -4.77
N GLU A 103 5.25 16.81 -4.82
CA GLU A 103 5.59 17.48 -6.08
C GLU A 103 6.35 16.53 -7.01
N GLY A 104 5.98 16.51 -8.30
CA GLY A 104 6.54 15.58 -9.28
C GLY A 104 6.08 14.14 -9.15
N GLY A 105 5.33 13.78 -8.09
CA GLY A 105 4.74 12.45 -7.90
C GLY A 105 3.67 12.10 -8.94
N SER A 106 3.13 10.88 -8.86
CA SER A 106 2.10 10.41 -9.81
C SER A 106 0.78 11.18 -9.67
N ALA A 107 0.44 11.57 -8.45
CA ALA A 107 -0.80 12.29 -8.13
C ALA A 107 -0.72 13.80 -8.41
N ALA A 108 0.51 14.34 -8.64
CA ALA A 108 0.72 15.76 -8.81
C ALA A 108 -0.11 16.34 -9.97
N GLY A 109 -0.81 17.44 -9.71
CA GLY A 109 -1.67 18.10 -10.69
C GLY A 109 -3.02 17.44 -10.93
N VAL A 110 -3.29 16.28 -10.33
CA VAL A 110 -4.55 15.52 -10.51
C VAL A 110 -5.30 15.35 -9.18
N LEU A 111 -4.64 14.78 -8.19
CA LEU A 111 -5.18 14.69 -6.83
C LEU A 111 -4.72 15.90 -6.01
N LYS A 112 -5.43 16.16 -4.92
CA LYS A 112 -5.13 17.28 -4.02
C LYS A 112 -5.39 16.90 -2.56
N SER A 113 -4.91 17.74 -1.63
CA SER A 113 -5.24 17.61 -0.21
C SER A 113 -6.76 17.63 0.00
N ASP A 114 -7.22 16.95 1.01
CA ASP A 114 -8.62 16.70 1.37
C ASP A 114 -9.39 15.80 0.37
N ASP A 115 -8.77 15.26 -0.69
CA ASP A 115 -9.37 14.15 -1.41
C ASP A 115 -9.35 12.90 -0.52
N VAL A 116 -10.40 12.10 -0.57
CA VAL A 116 -10.45 10.80 0.12
C VAL A 116 -10.44 9.69 -0.93
N ILE A 117 -9.37 8.91 -0.98
CA ILE A 117 -9.29 7.75 -1.86
C ILE A 117 -10.18 6.65 -1.30
N ILE A 118 -11.15 6.19 -2.11
CA ILE A 118 -12.11 5.14 -1.78
C ILE A 118 -12.00 3.92 -2.69
N GLY A 119 -11.17 4.00 -3.74
CA GLY A 119 -10.98 2.89 -4.67
C GLY A 119 -9.77 3.07 -5.56
N ILE A 120 -9.22 1.94 -6.03
CA ILE A 120 -8.17 1.85 -7.05
C ILE A 120 -8.45 0.64 -7.94
N ASP A 121 -8.43 0.85 -9.26
CA ASP A 121 -8.70 -0.19 -10.29
C ASP A 121 -9.95 -1.02 -10.00
N GLY A 122 -11.03 -0.35 -9.59
CA GLY A 122 -12.32 -0.96 -9.27
C GLY A 122 -12.37 -1.69 -7.91
N LYS A 123 -11.27 -1.76 -7.18
CA LYS A 123 -11.23 -2.32 -5.82
C LYS A 123 -11.47 -1.23 -4.79
N LYS A 124 -12.25 -1.53 -3.76
CA LYS A 124 -12.47 -0.61 -2.65
C LYS A 124 -11.18 -0.44 -1.83
N VAL A 125 -10.97 0.78 -1.36
CA VAL A 125 -9.90 1.16 -0.44
C VAL A 125 -10.57 1.65 0.85
N HIS A 126 -10.41 0.89 1.92
CA HIS A 126 -10.96 1.22 3.23
C HIS A 126 -9.90 1.90 4.11
N LYS A 127 -8.64 1.51 3.93
CA LYS A 127 -7.51 1.96 4.75
C LYS A 127 -6.23 2.06 3.91
N PHE A 128 -5.23 2.72 4.49
CA PHE A 128 -3.96 2.99 3.82
C PHE A 128 -3.23 1.71 3.35
N THR A 129 -3.35 0.63 4.13
CA THR A 129 -2.75 -0.66 3.76
C THR A 129 -3.37 -1.28 2.52
N ASP A 130 -4.68 -1.09 2.27
CA ASP A 130 -5.33 -1.58 1.05
C ASP A 130 -4.78 -0.85 -0.19
N LEU A 131 -4.57 0.45 -0.08
CA LEU A 131 -3.94 1.26 -1.13
C LEU A 131 -2.50 0.80 -1.39
N GLN A 132 -1.72 0.59 -0.33
CA GLN A 132 -0.34 0.09 -0.45
C GLN A 132 -0.29 -1.29 -1.11
N GLU A 133 -1.18 -2.21 -0.72
CA GLU A 133 -1.26 -3.55 -1.32
C GLU A 133 -1.62 -3.48 -2.80
N ALA A 134 -2.56 -2.62 -3.18
CA ALA A 134 -2.91 -2.42 -4.58
C ALA A 134 -1.71 -1.91 -5.39
N LEU A 135 -1.03 -0.86 -4.89
CA LEU A 135 0.13 -0.27 -5.55
C LEU A 135 1.32 -1.22 -5.63
N ALA A 136 1.50 -2.11 -4.64
CA ALA A 136 2.61 -3.08 -4.62
C ALA A 136 2.60 -4.06 -5.81
N LYS A 137 1.48 -4.20 -6.51
CA LYS A 137 1.32 -5.05 -7.70
C LYS A 137 1.72 -4.36 -8.99
N HIS A 138 1.92 -3.05 -8.95
CA HIS A 138 2.23 -2.21 -10.10
C HIS A 138 3.71 -1.88 -10.21
N ARG A 139 4.10 -1.44 -11.40
CA ARG A 139 5.41 -0.91 -11.74
C ARG A 139 5.31 0.56 -12.14
N PRO A 140 6.40 1.34 -12.02
CA PRO A 140 6.47 2.65 -12.63
C PRO A 140 6.13 2.59 -14.13
N GLY A 141 5.25 3.46 -14.59
CA GLY A 141 4.72 3.46 -15.95
C GLY A 141 3.33 2.82 -16.11
N ASP A 142 2.88 2.01 -15.14
CA ASP A 142 1.54 1.47 -15.14
C ASP A 142 0.51 2.59 -14.92
N LYS A 143 -0.63 2.44 -15.57
CA LYS A 143 -1.79 3.32 -15.37
C LYS A 143 -2.74 2.69 -14.38
N VAL A 144 -3.26 3.51 -13.46
CA VAL A 144 -4.26 3.11 -12.48
C VAL A 144 -5.42 4.11 -12.48
N LYS A 145 -6.61 3.61 -12.19
CA LYS A 145 -7.80 4.44 -11.97
C LYS A 145 -8.02 4.61 -10.48
N VAL A 146 -7.91 5.84 -10.01
CA VAL A 146 -8.11 6.18 -8.60
C VAL A 146 -9.45 6.87 -8.43
N LYS A 147 -10.30 6.30 -7.59
CA LYS A 147 -11.59 6.84 -7.25
C LYS A 147 -11.49 7.58 -5.92
N VAL A 148 -11.95 8.83 -5.91
CA VAL A 148 -11.90 9.70 -4.73
C VAL A 148 -13.24 10.34 -4.46
N ILE A 149 -13.44 10.75 -3.21
CA ILE A 149 -14.45 11.74 -2.85
C ILE A 149 -13.74 13.11 -2.78
N ARG A 150 -14.23 14.05 -3.57
CA ARG A 150 -13.81 15.45 -3.60
C ARG A 150 -15.03 16.35 -3.55
N ASP A 151 -15.09 17.24 -2.58
CA ASP A 151 -16.25 18.14 -2.38
C ASP A 151 -17.57 17.35 -2.25
N LYS A 152 -17.55 16.25 -1.50
CA LYS A 152 -18.67 15.30 -1.29
C LYS A 152 -19.18 14.62 -2.57
N LYS A 153 -18.41 14.64 -3.65
CA LYS A 153 -18.73 14.01 -4.94
C LYS A 153 -17.70 12.97 -5.30
N GLU A 154 -18.16 11.82 -5.77
CA GLU A 154 -17.31 10.77 -6.31
C GLU A 154 -16.71 11.23 -7.65
N LYS A 155 -15.40 11.09 -7.80
CA LYS A 155 -14.64 11.34 -9.01
C LYS A 155 -13.64 10.22 -9.25
N GLU A 156 -13.36 9.93 -10.51
CA GLU A 156 -12.37 8.94 -10.91
C GLU A 156 -11.32 9.61 -11.79
N PHE A 157 -10.05 9.32 -11.51
CA PHE A 157 -8.92 9.85 -12.25
C PHE A 157 -7.99 8.72 -12.69
N GLU A 158 -7.51 8.78 -13.93
CA GLU A 158 -6.46 7.90 -14.42
C GLU A 158 -5.10 8.57 -14.16
N LEU A 159 -4.19 7.82 -13.54
CA LEU A 159 -2.85 8.27 -13.18
C LEU A 159 -1.81 7.32 -13.75
N THR A 160 -0.67 7.85 -14.22
CA THR A 160 0.51 7.05 -14.53
C THR A 160 1.42 7.01 -13.32
N LEU A 161 1.67 5.82 -12.81
CA LEU A 161 2.50 5.62 -11.63
C LEU A 161 3.97 5.89 -11.92
N LYS A 162 4.66 6.48 -10.96
CA LYS A 162 6.08 6.83 -11.03
C LYS A 162 6.85 6.14 -9.90
N ASN A 163 8.16 6.07 -10.02
CA ASN A 163 9.07 5.61 -8.98
C ASN A 163 9.36 6.73 -7.95
N SER A 164 10.21 6.45 -6.96
CA SER A 164 10.63 7.43 -5.94
C SER A 164 11.41 8.63 -6.50
N GLN A 165 11.91 8.53 -7.73
CA GLN A 165 12.60 9.63 -8.44
C GLN A 165 11.64 10.49 -9.27
N GLY A 166 10.33 10.25 -9.17
CA GLY A 166 9.31 11.02 -9.90
C GLY A 166 9.23 10.72 -11.39
N ASN A 167 9.75 9.59 -11.85
CA ASN A 167 9.72 9.19 -13.26
C ASN A 167 9.26 7.72 -13.44
N THR A 168 9.09 7.29 -14.69
CA THR A 168 8.64 5.95 -15.05
C THR A 168 9.77 5.01 -15.46
N LYS A 169 11.04 5.42 -15.28
CA LYS A 169 12.19 4.62 -15.70
C LYS A 169 12.37 3.42 -14.77
N VAL A 170 12.82 2.32 -15.37
CA VAL A 170 13.26 1.14 -14.62
C VAL A 170 14.47 1.51 -13.78
N VAL A 171 14.39 1.25 -12.49
CA VAL A 171 15.52 1.36 -11.57
C VAL A 171 16.31 0.06 -11.70
N LYS A 172 17.57 0.16 -12.10
CA LYS A 172 18.50 -0.97 -12.04
C LYS A 172 19.35 -0.83 -10.80
N ASP A 173 19.66 -1.94 -10.17
CA ASP A 173 20.57 -1.93 -9.03
C ASP A 173 21.94 -1.41 -9.51
N ALA A 174 22.41 -0.33 -8.91
CA ALA A 174 23.71 0.29 -9.23
C ALA A 174 24.84 -0.46 -8.52
N GLY A 175 24.80 -1.80 -8.55
CA GLY A 175 25.92 -2.64 -8.13
C GLY A 175 25.80 -3.22 -6.73
N MET A 176 25.00 -4.26 -6.58
CA MET A 176 25.41 -5.38 -5.76
C MET A 176 25.83 -6.50 -6.73
N GLU A 177 27.10 -6.53 -7.12
CA GLU A 177 27.69 -7.78 -7.57
C GLU A 177 27.48 -8.77 -6.43
N LEU A 178 26.60 -9.73 -6.67
CA LEU A 178 26.48 -10.90 -5.82
C LEU A 178 27.83 -11.64 -5.94
N LEU A 179 28.68 -11.46 -4.94
CA LEU A 179 29.81 -12.31 -4.67
C LEU A 179 29.32 -13.72 -4.31
#